data_e139306c1e01a18d4760be0812872131
#
_entry.id   e139306c1e01a18d4760be0812872131
#
_cell.length_a   1.000
_cell.length_b   1.000
_cell.length_c   1.000
_cell.angle_alpha   90.00
_cell.angle_beta   90.00
_cell.angle_gamma   90.00
#
_symmetry.space_group_name_H-M   'P 1'
#
loop_
_entity.id
_entity.type
_entity.pdbx_description
1 polymer ?
#
loop_
_entity_poly.entity_id
_entity_poly.type
_entity_poly.pdbx_seq_one_letter_code
_entity_poly.pdbx_strand_id
1 'polypeptide(L)'
;GYIGYMDIGSAASVGKGLSILGTSIDLNNVLDALNVVVSTIEHSNVTGGLGGFAVKASWKNTASDASADDVLGDAGGFVGKISGGHIQNSNSNNFSYIIGQITAGGYVGDMEPGSVAKVLTDASVLKKFINVSESLATLVQDFVPTIRNSSTTCIPCGGAVRAQAESTTSKQRGMAGGYAGHNEGGHIWGNNNTKKWKGQDYTGPISTCKAVRIRSVYGKEIAGGFTGLMESADTAK
;
A
#
# COMPACT_ATOMS: atom_id res chain seq x y z
N GLY A 1 10.57 -3.73 -9.51
CA GLY A 1 10.28 -3.78 -8.09
C GLY A 1 10.42 -5.19 -7.52
N TYR A 2 10.20 -5.31 -6.24
CA TYR A 2 10.22 -6.60 -5.54
C TYR A 2 8.90 -7.36 -5.75
N ILE A 3 7.78 -6.62 -5.73
CA ILE A 3 6.42 -7.14 -5.87
C ILE A 3 5.63 -6.29 -6.87
N GLY A 4 4.85 -6.93 -7.75
CA GLY A 4 3.91 -6.24 -8.61
C GLY A 4 2.67 -5.81 -7.86
N TYR A 5 1.99 -6.76 -7.21
CA TYR A 5 0.75 -6.54 -6.47
C TYR A 5 0.74 -7.35 -5.18
N MET A 6 0.31 -6.73 -4.09
CA MET A 6 0.15 -7.34 -2.78
C MET A 6 -1.27 -7.11 -2.26
N ASP A 7 -1.95 -8.18 -1.92
CA ASP A 7 -3.32 -8.18 -1.38
C ASP A 7 -3.44 -9.17 -0.22
N ILE A 8 -4.46 -9.01 0.58
CA ILE A 8 -4.81 -9.88 1.72
C ILE A 8 -5.88 -10.92 1.36
N GLY A 9 -6.24 -11.05 0.09
CA GLY A 9 -7.32 -11.92 -0.37
C GLY A 9 -8.72 -11.32 -0.21
N SER A 10 -9.73 -11.98 -0.78
CA SER A 10 -11.08 -11.45 -0.80
C SER A 10 -11.83 -11.66 0.53
N ALA A 11 -12.53 -10.64 0.99
CA ALA A 11 -13.41 -10.69 2.16
C ALA A 11 -14.52 -11.75 2.05
N ALA A 12 -14.82 -12.22 0.85
CA ALA A 12 -15.88 -13.20 0.61
C ALA A 12 -15.65 -14.54 1.33
N SER A 13 -14.40 -14.92 1.54
CA SER A 13 -14.06 -16.14 2.29
C SER A 13 -14.17 -15.94 3.80
N VAL A 14 -13.85 -14.74 4.30
CA VAL A 14 -13.91 -14.40 5.73
C VAL A 14 -15.37 -14.11 6.14
N GLY A 15 -16.12 -13.36 5.34
CA GLY A 15 -17.52 -13.03 5.62
C GLY A 15 -18.47 -14.24 5.60
N LYS A 16 -18.23 -15.22 4.75
CA LYS A 16 -19.00 -16.49 4.75
C LYS A 16 -18.77 -17.32 6.00
N GLY A 17 -17.55 -17.32 6.55
CA GLY A 17 -17.25 -17.98 7.83
C GLY A 17 -17.94 -17.31 9.03
N LEU A 18 -18.05 -16.00 9.02
CA LEU A 18 -18.68 -15.22 10.09
C LEU A 18 -20.22 -15.32 10.09
N SER A 19 -20.85 -15.54 8.94
CA SER A 19 -22.31 -15.63 8.83
C SER A 19 -22.89 -17.02 9.17
N ILE A 20 -22.06 -18.06 9.21
CA ILE A 20 -22.50 -19.46 9.39
C ILE A 20 -22.73 -19.82 10.87
N LEU A 21 -22.16 -19.05 11.79
CA LEU A 21 -22.09 -19.44 13.21
C LEU A 21 -23.03 -18.68 14.12
N GLY A 22 -24.26 -18.48 13.86
CA GLY A 22 -25.28 -17.86 14.72
C GLY A 22 -25.12 -18.00 16.27
N THR A 23 -23.96 -18.36 16.76
CA THR A 23 -23.50 -18.47 18.15
C THR A 23 -22.34 -17.54 18.38
N SER A 24 -22.17 -17.07 19.61
CA SER A 24 -21.09 -16.19 20.05
C SER A 24 -19.72 -16.69 19.60
N ILE A 25 -19.19 -16.05 18.54
CA ILE A 25 -17.84 -16.34 18.04
C ILE A 25 -16.86 -15.73 19.02
N ASP A 26 -15.93 -16.53 19.53
CA ASP A 26 -14.79 -16.00 20.26
C ASP A 26 -13.92 -15.20 19.28
N LEU A 27 -13.98 -13.89 19.44
CA LEU A 27 -13.25 -12.92 18.60
C LEU A 27 -11.75 -13.16 18.58
N ASN A 28 -11.17 -13.70 19.65
CA ASN A 28 -9.75 -14.00 19.70
C ASN A 28 -9.38 -15.08 18.68
N ASN A 29 -10.20 -16.11 18.55
CA ASN A 29 -9.98 -17.17 17.55
C ASN A 29 -10.14 -16.65 16.11
N VAL A 30 -11.06 -15.69 15.89
CA VAL A 30 -11.21 -15.04 14.57
C VAL A 30 -10.02 -14.13 14.28
N LEU A 31 -9.54 -13.38 15.26
CA LEU A 31 -8.36 -12.51 15.16
C LEU A 31 -7.10 -13.33 14.83
N ASP A 32 -6.91 -14.46 15.50
CA ASP A 32 -5.78 -15.35 15.23
C ASP A 32 -5.85 -15.95 13.82
N ALA A 33 -7.04 -16.36 13.37
CA ALA A 33 -7.24 -16.85 12.01
C ALA A 33 -7.00 -15.76 10.95
N LEU A 34 -7.40 -14.52 11.22
CA LEU A 34 -7.20 -13.38 10.33
C LEU A 34 -5.72 -12.94 10.28
N ASN A 35 -5.00 -13.01 11.39
CA ASN A 35 -3.56 -12.76 11.43
C ASN A 35 -2.75 -13.70 10.51
N VAL A 36 -3.24 -14.91 10.29
CA VAL A 36 -2.61 -15.88 9.35
C VAL A 36 -2.84 -15.49 7.89
N VAL A 37 -3.86 -14.67 7.60
CA VAL A 37 -4.23 -14.31 6.22
C VAL A 37 -3.58 -12.99 5.77
N VAL A 38 -3.10 -12.16 6.69
CA VAL A 38 -2.48 -10.87 6.36
C VAL A 38 -1.07 -11.07 5.82
N SER A 39 -0.87 -10.76 4.55
CA SER A 39 0.44 -10.81 3.91
C SER A 39 1.43 -9.87 4.60
N THR A 40 2.57 -10.39 5.03
CA THR A 40 3.61 -9.59 5.69
C THR A 40 4.95 -9.81 5.02
N ILE A 41 5.68 -8.72 4.77
CA ILE A 41 7.04 -8.73 4.23
C ILE A 41 7.94 -7.98 5.19
N GLU A 42 8.98 -8.64 5.64
CA GLU A 42 9.93 -8.09 6.59
C GLU A 42 11.36 -8.31 6.14
N HIS A 43 12.23 -7.35 6.46
CA HIS A 43 13.68 -7.45 6.25
C HIS A 43 14.09 -7.83 4.81
N SER A 44 13.30 -7.38 3.83
CA SER A 44 13.52 -7.69 2.41
C SER A 44 14.03 -6.46 1.66
N ASN A 45 14.99 -6.67 0.76
CA ASN A 45 15.55 -5.58 -0.01
C ASN A 45 15.60 -5.93 -1.49
N VAL A 46 15.33 -4.93 -2.34
CA VAL A 46 15.73 -4.95 -3.73
C VAL A 46 16.87 -3.95 -3.93
N THR A 47 17.93 -4.38 -4.57
CA THR A 47 19.11 -3.53 -4.77
C THR A 47 19.62 -3.65 -6.20
N GLY A 48 19.72 -2.51 -6.87
CA GLY A 48 20.36 -2.42 -8.17
C GLY A 48 21.88 -2.36 -8.07
N GLY A 49 22.56 -2.82 -9.13
CA GLY A 49 24.00 -2.64 -9.29
C GLY A 49 24.39 -1.18 -9.55
N LEU A 50 25.58 -0.95 -10.09
CA LEU A 50 26.11 0.42 -10.34
C LEU A 50 25.23 1.27 -11.27
N GLY A 51 24.60 0.65 -12.29
CA GLY A 51 23.67 1.33 -13.19
C GLY A 51 22.25 1.47 -12.65
N GLY A 52 22.00 0.92 -11.46
CA GLY A 52 20.67 0.85 -10.88
C GLY A 52 19.77 -0.20 -11.53
N PHE A 53 18.55 -0.31 -11.01
CA PHE A 53 17.48 -1.06 -11.65
C PHE A 53 16.36 -0.11 -12.12
N ALA A 54 15.53 -0.60 -13.01
CA ALA A 54 14.40 0.14 -13.54
C ALA A 54 13.12 -0.68 -13.37
N VAL A 55 12.02 0.00 -13.09
CA VAL A 55 10.68 -0.60 -13.07
C VAL A 55 9.82 0.15 -14.05
N LYS A 56 9.11 -0.58 -14.89
CA LYS A 56 8.13 -0.01 -15.81
C LYS A 56 6.85 -0.83 -15.75
N ALA A 57 5.75 -0.17 -15.44
CA ALA A 57 4.40 -0.70 -15.61
C ALA A 57 3.72 0.10 -16.71
N SER A 58 3.32 -0.59 -17.79
CA SER A 58 2.61 0.01 -18.90
C SER A 58 1.28 -0.69 -19.08
N TRP A 59 0.23 0.10 -19.18
CA TRP A 59 -1.11 -0.37 -19.49
C TRP A 59 -1.56 0.25 -20.82
N LYS A 60 -2.17 -0.56 -21.65
CA LYS A 60 -2.74 -0.11 -22.91
C LYS A 60 -4.24 -0.30 -22.80
N ASN A 61 -4.98 0.81 -22.71
CA ASN A 61 -6.43 0.75 -22.71
C ASN A 61 -6.92 0.18 -24.03
N THR A 62 -7.43 -1.03 -24.00
CA THR A 62 -8.29 -1.55 -25.06
C THR A 62 -9.72 -1.41 -24.58
N ALA A 63 -10.63 -0.97 -25.43
CA ALA A 63 -12.02 -0.66 -25.06
C ALA A 63 -12.79 -1.80 -24.36
N SER A 64 -12.25 -3.01 -24.34
CA SER A 64 -12.77 -4.18 -23.63
C SER A 64 -12.36 -4.21 -22.13
N ASP A 65 -11.37 -3.41 -21.72
CA ASP A 65 -10.78 -3.49 -20.37
C ASP A 65 -11.34 -2.43 -19.41
N ALA A 66 -12.42 -1.76 -19.78
CA ALA A 66 -13.06 -0.71 -18.98
C ALA A 66 -13.65 -1.22 -17.64
N SER A 67 -13.63 -2.53 -17.40
CA SER A 67 -14.05 -3.19 -16.15
C SER A 67 -12.91 -3.91 -15.43
N ALA A 68 -11.69 -3.89 -15.98
CA ALA A 68 -10.55 -4.48 -15.29
C ALA A 68 -10.18 -3.60 -14.10
N ASP A 69 -10.19 -4.20 -12.93
CA ASP A 69 -9.81 -3.58 -11.67
C ASP A 69 -8.48 -2.82 -11.76
N ASP A 70 -8.39 -1.73 -11.04
CA ASP A 70 -7.36 -0.70 -11.00
C ASP A 70 -5.91 -1.18 -10.68
N VAL A 71 -5.54 -2.39 -11.07
CA VAL A 71 -4.23 -3.00 -10.78
C VAL A 71 -3.20 -2.71 -11.87
N LEU A 72 -3.66 -2.22 -13.02
CA LEU A 72 -2.84 -2.09 -14.22
C LEU A 72 -2.21 -0.71 -14.33
N GLY A 73 -0.89 -0.68 -14.46
CA GLY A 73 -0.16 0.55 -14.74
C GLY A 73 0.52 1.20 -13.54
N ASP A 74 0.52 0.55 -12.37
CA ASP A 74 1.14 1.06 -11.16
C ASP A 74 2.58 0.56 -11.01
N ALA A 75 3.50 1.48 -10.79
CA ALA A 75 4.91 1.17 -10.66
C ALA A 75 5.50 1.68 -9.34
N GLY A 76 6.19 0.80 -8.63
CA GLY A 76 6.94 1.16 -7.44
C GLY A 76 8.32 0.52 -7.41
N GLY A 77 9.28 1.16 -6.80
CA GLY A 77 10.63 0.62 -6.67
C GLY A 77 10.67 -0.64 -5.82
N PHE A 78 9.76 -0.79 -4.88
CA PHE A 78 9.58 -2.01 -4.09
C PHE A 78 8.27 -2.73 -4.47
N VAL A 79 7.13 -2.05 -4.38
CA VAL A 79 5.82 -2.63 -4.69
C VAL A 79 5.05 -1.75 -5.68
N GLY A 80 4.46 -2.35 -6.72
CA GLY A 80 3.63 -1.65 -7.70
C GLY A 80 2.33 -1.16 -7.06
N LYS A 81 1.54 -2.08 -6.50
CA LYS A 81 0.29 -1.79 -5.78
C LYS A 81 0.19 -2.62 -4.51
N ILE A 82 -0.34 -2.02 -3.43
CA ILE A 82 -0.66 -2.70 -2.18
C ILE A 82 -2.09 -2.37 -1.75
N SER A 83 -2.95 -3.39 -1.68
CA SER A 83 -4.34 -3.28 -1.26
C SER A 83 -4.58 -3.82 0.16
N GLY A 84 -3.55 -4.24 0.83
CA GLY A 84 -3.58 -4.72 2.20
C GLY A 84 -2.28 -5.41 2.57
N GLY A 85 -2.13 -5.72 3.86
CA GLY A 85 -0.91 -6.32 4.37
C GLY A 85 0.14 -5.31 4.80
N HIS A 86 1.27 -5.83 5.23
CA HIS A 86 2.29 -5.04 5.92
C HIS A 86 3.66 -5.23 5.31
N ILE A 87 4.38 -4.14 5.11
CA ILE A 87 5.77 -4.16 4.70
C ILE A 87 6.58 -3.40 5.75
N GLN A 88 7.60 -4.03 6.32
CA GLN A 88 8.45 -3.37 7.29
C GLN A 88 9.93 -3.69 7.13
N ASN A 89 10.78 -2.74 7.52
CA ASN A 89 12.24 -2.88 7.50
C ASN A 89 12.78 -3.34 6.13
N SER A 90 12.13 -2.90 5.05
CA SER A 90 12.40 -3.36 3.68
C SER A 90 12.71 -2.18 2.78
N ASN A 91 13.69 -2.33 1.89
CA ASN A 91 14.19 -1.18 1.15
C ASN A 91 14.28 -1.44 -0.35
N SER A 92 14.11 -0.36 -1.10
CA SER A 92 14.36 -0.27 -2.53
C SER A 92 15.61 0.58 -2.76
N ASN A 93 16.72 -0.04 -3.13
CA ASN A 93 18.01 0.62 -3.21
C ASN A 93 18.55 0.70 -4.64
N ASN A 94 19.09 1.86 -4.99
CA ASN A 94 19.76 2.10 -6.28
C ASN A 94 18.84 1.90 -7.49
N PHE A 95 17.64 2.45 -7.49
CA PHE A 95 16.87 2.51 -8.72
C PHE A 95 17.36 3.67 -9.63
N SER A 96 17.28 3.48 -10.94
CA SER A 96 17.57 4.52 -11.92
C SER A 96 16.31 5.26 -12.35
N TYR A 97 15.24 4.53 -12.66
CA TYR A 97 13.94 5.13 -12.95
C TYR A 97 12.78 4.18 -12.62
N ILE A 98 11.66 4.78 -12.24
CA ILE A 98 10.37 4.13 -12.05
C ILE A 98 9.38 4.81 -12.99
N ILE A 99 8.72 4.04 -13.83
CA ILE A 99 7.73 4.56 -14.79
C ILE A 99 6.44 3.78 -14.62
N GLY A 100 5.40 4.46 -14.16
CA GLY A 100 4.03 3.94 -14.15
C GLY A 100 3.19 4.57 -15.24
N GLN A 101 2.14 3.89 -15.65
CA GLN A 101 1.12 4.50 -16.50
C GLN A 101 0.19 5.37 -15.65
N ILE A 102 -0.41 4.81 -14.62
CA ILE A 102 -1.39 5.49 -13.74
C ILE A 102 -0.68 6.11 -12.55
N THR A 103 0.01 5.29 -11.76
CA THR A 103 0.76 5.76 -10.59
C THR A 103 2.22 5.37 -10.67
N ALA A 104 3.08 6.19 -10.09
CA ALA A 104 4.49 5.88 -9.93
C ALA A 104 5.03 6.38 -8.59
N GLY A 105 5.68 5.50 -7.84
CA GLY A 105 6.34 5.85 -6.60
C GLY A 105 7.76 5.28 -6.50
N GLY A 106 8.66 5.98 -5.88
CA GLY A 106 10.01 5.47 -5.66
C GLY A 106 10.03 4.20 -4.83
N TYR A 107 9.05 4.02 -3.95
CA TYR A 107 8.85 2.83 -3.15
C TYR A 107 7.56 2.07 -3.55
N VAL A 108 6.41 2.73 -3.46
CA VAL A 108 5.09 2.17 -3.77
C VAL A 108 4.40 3.00 -4.85
N GLY A 109 3.86 2.34 -5.88
CA GLY A 109 3.07 2.99 -6.93
C GLY A 109 1.73 3.45 -6.38
N ASP A 110 0.91 2.49 -5.95
CA ASP A 110 -0.42 2.72 -5.42
C ASP A 110 -0.63 1.99 -4.10
N MET A 111 -1.34 2.63 -3.18
CA MET A 111 -1.62 2.14 -1.85
C MET A 111 -3.06 2.48 -1.48
N GLU A 112 -3.93 1.48 -1.47
CA GLU A 112 -5.35 1.64 -1.15
C GLU A 112 -5.84 0.52 -0.24
N PRO A 113 -6.84 0.73 0.61
CA PRO A 113 -7.43 -0.33 1.40
C PRO A 113 -8.15 -1.35 0.51
N GLY A 114 -7.84 -2.62 0.70
CA GLY A 114 -8.56 -3.70 0.04
C GLY A 114 -10.03 -3.79 0.45
N SER A 115 -10.79 -4.60 -0.26
CA SER A 115 -12.24 -4.79 -0.04
C SER A 115 -12.59 -5.17 1.41
N VAL A 116 -11.72 -5.88 2.10
CA VAL A 116 -11.92 -6.26 3.52
C VAL A 116 -11.90 -5.04 4.42
N ALA A 117 -10.90 -4.16 4.26
CA ALA A 117 -10.83 -2.94 5.06
C ALA A 117 -12.01 -2.02 4.76
N LYS A 118 -12.44 -1.92 3.51
CA LYS A 118 -13.62 -1.13 3.11
C LYS A 118 -14.90 -1.66 3.78
N VAL A 119 -15.10 -2.98 3.85
CA VAL A 119 -16.25 -3.58 4.55
C VAL A 119 -16.19 -3.36 6.06
N LEU A 120 -15.03 -3.48 6.67
CA LEU A 120 -14.86 -3.30 8.13
C LEU A 120 -15.00 -1.84 8.56
N THR A 121 -14.75 -0.88 7.67
CA THR A 121 -14.97 0.56 7.93
C THR A 121 -16.40 1.00 7.69
N ASP A 122 -17.26 0.15 7.11
CA ASP A 122 -18.68 0.46 6.96
C ASP A 122 -19.34 0.69 8.32
N ALA A 123 -19.91 1.88 8.51
CA ALA A 123 -20.54 2.29 9.76
C ALA A 123 -21.70 1.35 10.18
N SER A 124 -22.36 0.68 9.25
CA SER A 124 -23.42 -0.28 9.54
C SER A 124 -22.88 -1.59 10.12
N VAL A 125 -21.71 -2.01 9.66
CA VAL A 125 -20.98 -3.17 10.19
C VAL A 125 -20.37 -2.81 11.54
N LEU A 126 -19.69 -1.67 11.65
CA LEU A 126 -19.14 -1.16 12.91
C LEU A 126 -20.21 -1.02 14.02
N LYS A 127 -21.42 -0.54 13.70
CA LYS A 127 -22.50 -0.45 14.69
C LYS A 127 -22.90 -1.79 15.32
N LYS A 128 -22.78 -2.88 14.59
CA LYS A 128 -23.05 -4.24 15.11
C LYS A 128 -21.96 -4.72 16.07
N PHE A 129 -20.76 -4.13 15.98
CA PHE A 129 -19.59 -4.51 16.75
C PHE A 129 -19.21 -3.49 17.83
N ILE A 130 -19.94 -2.37 17.99
CA ILE A 130 -19.61 -1.27 18.93
C ILE A 130 -19.49 -1.72 20.40
N ASN A 131 -20.01 -2.88 20.77
CA ASN A 131 -19.81 -3.43 22.11
C ASN A 131 -18.52 -4.27 22.26
N VAL A 132 -17.70 -4.33 21.22
CA VAL A 132 -16.45 -5.11 21.19
C VAL A 132 -15.28 -4.12 21.17
N SER A 133 -14.75 -3.90 22.34
CA SER A 133 -13.62 -3.06 22.75
C SER A 133 -12.41 -3.00 21.76
N GLU A 134 -11.31 -2.43 22.18
CA GLU A 134 -10.00 -2.19 21.53
C GLU A 134 -9.55 -3.21 20.46
N SER A 135 -10.00 -4.45 20.53
CA SER A 135 -9.71 -5.52 19.59
C SER A 135 -10.17 -5.21 18.14
N LEU A 136 -11.27 -4.49 17.96
CA LEU A 136 -11.79 -4.20 16.62
C LEU A 136 -10.97 -3.11 15.90
N ALA A 137 -10.53 -2.11 16.64
CA ALA A 137 -9.66 -1.07 16.08
C ALA A 137 -8.32 -1.65 15.63
N THR A 138 -7.79 -2.63 16.37
CA THR A 138 -6.59 -3.37 16.01
C THR A 138 -6.82 -4.22 14.75
N LEU A 139 -7.97 -4.89 14.69
CA LEU A 139 -8.36 -5.70 13.52
C LEU A 139 -8.43 -4.85 12.25
N VAL A 140 -9.10 -3.70 12.30
CA VAL A 140 -9.20 -2.80 11.14
C VAL A 140 -7.81 -2.34 10.71
N GLN A 141 -6.91 -2.05 11.65
CA GLN A 141 -5.53 -1.67 11.36
C GLN A 141 -4.73 -2.78 10.66
N ASP A 142 -5.01 -4.05 10.94
CA ASP A 142 -4.32 -5.17 10.30
C ASP A 142 -4.67 -5.31 8.81
N PHE A 143 -5.85 -4.84 8.40
CA PHE A 143 -6.28 -4.85 6.99
C PHE A 143 -5.91 -3.58 6.21
N VAL A 144 -5.52 -2.51 6.90
CA VAL A 144 -5.04 -1.30 6.24
C VAL A 144 -3.62 -1.52 5.73
N PRO A 145 -3.36 -1.27 4.44
CA PRO A 145 -2.01 -1.43 3.91
C PRO A 145 -1.04 -0.52 4.68
N THR A 146 0.03 -1.11 5.17
CA THR A 146 0.98 -0.39 6.03
C THR A 146 2.41 -0.62 5.59
N ILE A 147 3.15 0.47 5.42
CA ILE A 147 4.58 0.46 5.15
C ILE A 147 5.30 1.10 6.34
N ARG A 148 6.28 0.41 6.90
CA ARG A 148 6.98 0.85 8.11
C ARG A 148 8.50 0.72 7.98
N ASN A 149 9.23 1.73 8.46
CA ASN A 149 10.71 1.71 8.54
C ASN A 149 11.37 1.30 7.22
N SER A 150 10.84 1.74 6.11
CA SER A 150 11.25 1.31 4.78
C SER A 150 11.64 2.51 3.94
N SER A 151 12.67 2.38 3.15
CA SER A 151 13.21 3.49 2.38
C SER A 151 13.38 3.16 0.91
N THR A 152 13.40 4.20 0.12
CA THR A 152 13.76 4.11 -1.30
C THR A 152 14.92 5.03 -1.60
N THR A 153 15.85 4.56 -2.39
CA THR A 153 17.07 5.29 -2.73
C THR A 153 17.38 5.13 -4.21
N CYS A 154 17.64 6.24 -4.88
CA CYS A 154 18.15 6.22 -6.26
C CYS A 154 19.64 5.95 -6.33
N ILE A 155 20.15 5.70 -7.54
CA ILE A 155 21.57 5.70 -7.85
C ILE A 155 22.23 7.04 -7.45
N PRO A 156 23.56 7.09 -7.26
CA PRO A 156 24.25 8.30 -6.81
C PRO A 156 24.04 9.55 -7.68
N CYS A 157 23.89 9.39 -8.99
CA CYS A 157 23.62 10.51 -9.92
C CYS A 157 22.15 10.97 -9.91
N GLY A 158 21.30 10.35 -9.08
CA GLY A 158 19.88 10.63 -8.99
C GLY A 158 19.06 9.82 -9.99
N GLY A 159 17.82 9.51 -9.60
CA GLY A 159 16.85 8.78 -10.41
C GLY A 159 15.59 9.57 -10.67
N ALA A 160 14.72 9.02 -11.50
CA ALA A 160 13.47 9.64 -11.90
C ALA A 160 12.27 8.75 -11.57
N VAL A 161 11.18 9.39 -11.15
CA VAL A 161 9.86 8.75 -10.98
C VAL A 161 8.89 9.45 -11.91
N ARG A 162 8.16 8.69 -12.73
CA ARG A 162 7.24 9.24 -13.73
C ARG A 162 5.93 8.46 -13.80
N ALA A 163 4.82 9.18 -13.82
CA ALA A 163 3.50 8.64 -14.17
C ALA A 163 3.01 9.32 -15.45
N GLN A 164 2.61 8.51 -16.44
CA GLN A 164 2.46 8.96 -17.84
C GLN A 164 1.01 9.07 -18.31
N ALA A 165 0.01 8.58 -17.56
CA ALA A 165 -1.37 8.62 -18.00
C ALA A 165 -1.89 10.04 -18.14
N GLU A 166 -2.55 10.30 -19.25
CA GLU A 166 -3.49 11.41 -19.40
C GLU A 166 -4.87 10.89 -19.04
N SER A 167 -5.48 11.46 -18.02
CA SER A 167 -6.80 11.02 -17.60
C SER A 167 -7.88 11.49 -18.56
N THR A 168 -8.69 10.54 -18.99
CA THR A 168 -10.04 10.81 -19.49
C THR A 168 -11.11 10.52 -18.43
N THR A 169 -10.72 9.94 -17.29
CA THR A 169 -11.62 9.59 -16.18
C THR A 169 -10.92 9.86 -14.85
N SER A 170 -11.67 10.15 -13.80
CA SER A 170 -11.15 10.52 -12.47
C SER A 170 -10.24 9.47 -11.82
N LYS A 171 -10.22 8.23 -12.32
CA LYS A 171 -9.45 7.12 -11.76
C LYS A 171 -8.08 6.87 -12.43
N GLN A 172 -7.83 7.45 -13.61
CA GLN A 172 -6.62 7.18 -14.41
C GLN A 172 -5.72 8.41 -14.48
N ARG A 173 -5.37 8.96 -13.34
CA ARG A 173 -4.52 10.14 -13.24
C ARG A 173 -3.06 9.75 -13.26
N GLY A 174 -2.24 10.45 -13.98
CA GLY A 174 -0.79 10.32 -13.94
C GLY A 174 -0.21 10.88 -12.64
N MET A 175 -0.26 10.12 -11.54
CA MET A 175 0.17 10.54 -10.22
C MET A 175 1.55 10.03 -9.88
N ALA A 176 2.49 10.90 -9.54
CA ALA A 176 3.84 10.51 -9.19
C ALA A 176 4.30 11.07 -7.84
N GLY A 177 4.96 10.25 -7.06
CA GLY A 177 5.58 10.66 -5.80
C GLY A 177 6.99 10.10 -5.61
N GLY A 178 7.84 10.84 -4.94
CA GLY A 178 9.19 10.36 -4.66
C GLY A 178 9.22 9.07 -3.84
N TYR A 179 8.22 8.85 -3.00
CA TYR A 179 8.02 7.63 -2.24
C TYR A 179 6.78 6.86 -2.68
N ALA A 180 5.59 7.48 -2.61
CA ALA A 180 4.32 6.91 -2.99
C ALA A 180 3.69 7.71 -4.13
N GLY A 181 3.23 7.05 -5.21
CA GLY A 181 2.50 7.69 -6.29
C GLY A 181 1.13 8.16 -5.82
N HIS A 182 0.37 7.25 -5.26
CA HIS A 182 -0.94 7.47 -4.65
C HIS A 182 -1.03 6.75 -3.31
N ASN A 183 -1.72 7.34 -2.34
CA ASN A 183 -2.03 6.75 -1.05
C ASN A 183 -3.46 7.10 -0.63
N GLU A 184 -4.36 6.14 -0.72
CA GLU A 184 -5.74 6.23 -0.25
C GLU A 184 -5.87 5.52 1.10
N GLY A 185 -5.81 6.24 2.20
CA GLY A 185 -6.01 5.71 3.56
C GLY A 185 -4.98 4.71 4.07
N GLY A 186 -3.91 4.43 3.33
CA GLY A 186 -2.83 3.57 3.79
C GLY A 186 -1.88 4.28 4.77
N HIS A 187 -1.15 3.51 5.56
CA HIS A 187 -0.23 4.02 6.56
C HIS A 187 1.24 3.91 6.14
N ILE A 188 1.96 5.02 6.16
CA ILE A 188 3.41 5.08 5.94
C ILE A 188 4.06 5.64 7.20
N TRP A 189 4.76 4.78 7.94
CA TRP A 189 5.30 5.13 9.26
C TRP A 189 6.80 4.95 9.37
N GLY A 190 7.49 5.97 9.93
CA GLY A 190 8.77 5.76 10.56
C GLY A 190 8.62 5.06 11.92
N ASN A 191 9.72 4.59 12.47
CA ASN A 191 9.76 4.13 13.85
C ASN A 191 10.11 5.29 14.78
N ASN A 192 9.22 5.61 15.70
CA ASN A 192 9.44 6.64 16.73
C ASN A 192 9.43 6.07 18.15
N ASN A 193 9.61 4.77 18.33
CA ASN A 193 9.61 4.03 19.60
C ASN A 193 8.32 4.17 20.46
N THR A 194 7.33 4.93 20.02
CA THR A 194 6.13 5.22 20.82
C THR A 194 4.87 4.53 20.33
N LYS A 195 4.91 3.93 19.13
CA LYS A 195 3.73 3.25 18.56
C LYS A 195 3.86 1.75 18.62
N LYS A 196 2.83 1.10 19.11
CA LYS A 196 2.71 -0.35 19.11
C LYS A 196 2.48 -0.86 17.69
N TRP A 197 3.15 -1.95 17.35
CA TRP A 197 2.91 -2.72 16.15
C TRP A 197 2.36 -4.08 16.56
N LYS A 198 1.19 -4.47 16.10
CA LYS A 198 0.51 -5.70 16.53
C LYS A 198 0.46 -5.84 18.07
N GLY A 199 0.16 -4.75 18.78
CA GLY A 199 0.09 -4.74 20.25
C GLY A 199 1.43 -4.76 20.98
N GLN A 200 2.57 -4.90 20.29
CA GLN A 200 3.90 -4.93 20.90
C GLN A 200 4.63 -3.60 20.75
N ASP A 201 5.37 -3.22 21.77
CA ASP A 201 6.25 -2.06 21.71
C ASP A 201 7.44 -2.36 20.78
N TYR A 202 7.69 -1.46 19.84
CA TYR A 202 8.84 -1.58 18.96
C TYR A 202 10.10 -1.05 19.67
N THR A 203 11.05 -1.93 19.89
CA THR A 203 12.31 -1.61 20.59
C THR A 203 13.52 -1.40 19.65
N GLY A 204 13.29 -1.38 18.35
CA GLY A 204 14.34 -1.19 17.34
C GLY A 204 14.84 0.26 17.24
N PRO A 205 15.91 0.50 16.49
CA PRO A 205 16.46 1.83 16.30
C PRO A 205 15.45 2.74 15.60
N ILE A 206 15.52 4.04 15.91
CA ILE A 206 14.73 5.07 15.23
C ILE A 206 15.04 5.02 13.75
N SER A 207 14.06 4.75 12.93
CA SER A 207 14.16 4.78 11.48
C SER A 207 12.95 5.49 10.87
N THR A 208 13.11 5.99 9.67
CA THR A 208 12.10 6.78 8.98
C THR A 208 11.85 6.20 7.59
N CYS A 209 10.63 6.34 7.10
CA CYS A 209 10.38 6.16 5.68
C CYS A 209 11.00 7.33 4.92
N LYS A 210 11.84 7.05 3.95
CA LYS A 210 12.61 8.05 3.20
C LYS A 210 12.59 7.80 1.71
N ALA A 211 12.56 8.89 0.97
CA ALA A 211 12.88 8.94 -0.45
C ALA A 211 14.18 9.72 -0.63
N VAL A 212 15.23 9.09 -1.13
CA VAL A 212 16.58 9.65 -1.13
C VAL A 212 17.15 9.73 -2.54
N ARG A 213 17.80 10.85 -2.86
CA ARG A 213 18.47 11.11 -4.14
C ARG A 213 17.55 11.08 -5.35
N ILE A 214 16.27 11.38 -5.19
CA ILE A 214 15.35 11.50 -6.31
C ILE A 214 15.61 12.82 -7.03
N ARG A 215 16.04 12.73 -8.29
CA ARG A 215 16.38 13.89 -9.09
C ARG A 215 15.15 14.58 -9.66
N SER A 216 14.14 13.79 -10.07
CA SER A 216 12.92 14.32 -10.64
C SER A 216 11.73 13.43 -10.34
N VAL A 217 10.61 14.07 -10.05
CA VAL A 217 9.29 13.45 -9.95
C VAL A 217 8.41 14.13 -10.99
N TYR A 218 7.81 13.35 -11.86
CA TYR A 218 6.93 13.85 -12.90
C TYR A 218 5.63 13.05 -12.92
N GLY A 219 4.55 13.68 -12.52
CA GLY A 219 3.19 13.19 -12.73
C GLY A 219 2.54 13.97 -13.85
N LYS A 220 1.83 13.31 -14.75
CA LYS A 220 1.14 14.01 -15.84
C LYS A 220 0.09 15.00 -15.30
N GLU A 221 -0.55 14.65 -14.19
CA GLU A 221 -1.54 15.49 -13.53
C GLU A 221 -1.11 15.92 -12.12
N ILE A 222 -0.53 15.00 -11.34
CA ILE A 222 -0.18 15.25 -9.94
C ILE A 222 1.25 14.77 -9.67
N ALA A 223 2.05 15.61 -9.02
CA ALA A 223 3.40 15.25 -8.59
C ALA A 223 3.69 15.78 -7.19
N GLY A 224 4.32 14.96 -6.36
CA GLY A 224 4.74 15.32 -5.02
C GLY A 224 6.14 14.81 -4.67
N GLY A 225 6.90 15.57 -3.91
CA GLY A 225 8.27 15.18 -3.52
C GLY A 225 8.33 13.89 -2.72
N PHE A 226 7.33 13.62 -1.88
CA PHE A 226 7.19 12.35 -1.13
C PHE A 226 5.99 11.56 -1.63
N THR A 227 4.77 12.08 -1.54
CA THR A 227 3.54 11.45 -2.05
C THR A 227 2.94 12.32 -3.14
N GLY A 228 2.51 11.72 -4.26
CA GLY A 228 1.83 12.40 -5.34
C GLY A 228 0.44 12.86 -4.91
N LEU A 229 -0.44 11.93 -4.58
CA LEU A 229 -1.77 12.19 -4.04
C LEU A 229 -1.95 11.42 -2.73
N MET A 230 -2.55 12.06 -1.73
CA MET A 230 -2.95 11.43 -0.48
C MET A 230 -4.43 11.74 -0.22
N GLU A 231 -5.22 10.71 -0.07
CA GLU A 231 -6.66 10.80 0.17
C GLU A 231 -7.06 9.94 1.38
N SER A 232 -8.19 10.25 1.99
CA SER A 232 -8.81 9.32 2.94
C SER A 232 -9.45 8.18 2.16
N ALA A 233 -9.44 6.97 2.72
CA ALA A 233 -10.15 5.84 2.14
C ALA A 233 -11.61 6.22 1.90
N ASP A 234 -12.09 6.00 0.68
CA ASP A 234 -13.48 6.20 0.34
C ASP A 234 -14.31 5.17 1.13
N THR A 235 -15.02 5.63 2.14
CA THR A 235 -16.06 4.82 2.77
C THR A 235 -17.15 4.66 1.74
N ALA A 236 -17.35 3.44 1.26
CA ALA A 236 -18.28 3.12 0.18
C ALA A 236 -19.60 3.91 0.32
N LYS A 237 -19.91 4.65 -0.75
CA LYS A 237 -21.23 5.27 -0.93
C LYS A 237 -22.28 4.21 -1.16
#